data_5ebc53c99cda8ec9912de92af6b2a295
#
_entry.id   5ebc53c99cda8ec9912de92af6b2a295
#
_cell.length_a   1.000
_cell.length_b   1.000
_cell.length_c   1.000
_cell.angle_alpha   90.00
_cell.angle_beta   90.00
_cell.angle_gamma   90.00
#
_symmetry.space_group_name_H-M   'P 1'
#
loop_
_entity.id
_entity.type
_entity.pdbx_description
1 polymer ?
#
loop_
_entity_poly.entity_id
_entity_poly.type
_entity_poly.pdbx_seq_one_letter_code
_entity_poly.pdbx_strand_id
1 'polypeptide(L)'
;GFVVAGIILRIAWKRGRSPYDQEQIMNLMTFQILGVLLGGRIGYALLYQGNKLLEDPFIILRVWEGGMASHGGFIGVFIATIWYAKQSKQSPLPIGDIIVSIVPPGLIFGRVANFINGELWGKTTDVSWGVLFPKAPDFLLGVARHPSQFYAATLEGLIPFIYVQWRFWKTNIIIHLSNISGGTVKTFAKIMQDKLPTGDG
;
A
#
# COMPACT_ATOMS: atom_id res chain seq x y z
N GLY A 1 2.11 5.10 8.37
CA GLY A 1 1.27 4.33 7.42
C GLY A 1 0.47 3.25 8.15
N PHE A 2 1.11 2.24 8.71
CA PHE A 2 0.42 1.07 9.30
C PHE A 2 -0.54 1.41 10.46
N VAL A 3 -0.19 2.37 11.32
CA VAL A 3 -1.09 2.81 12.41
C VAL A 3 -2.38 3.39 11.83
N VAL A 4 -2.28 4.24 10.82
CA VAL A 4 -3.46 4.83 10.15
C VAL A 4 -4.28 3.74 9.44
N ALA A 5 -3.62 2.79 8.78
CA ALA A 5 -4.27 1.63 8.19
C ALA A 5 -5.08 0.83 9.24
N GLY A 6 -4.48 0.55 10.39
CA GLY A 6 -5.16 -0.14 11.49
C GLY A 6 -6.37 0.62 12.03
N ILE A 7 -6.26 1.96 12.16
CA ILE A 7 -7.37 2.81 12.58
C ILE A 7 -8.52 2.75 11.57
N ILE A 8 -8.22 2.87 10.26
CA ILE A 8 -9.24 2.81 9.20
C ILE A 8 -9.95 1.46 9.22
N LEU A 9 -9.21 0.35 9.32
CA LEU A 9 -9.78 -1.00 9.36
C LEU A 9 -10.63 -1.21 10.62
N ARG A 10 -10.19 -0.70 11.78
CA ARG A 10 -10.97 -0.77 13.02
C ARG A 10 -12.27 0.03 12.94
N ILE A 11 -12.24 1.21 12.31
CA ILE A 11 -13.46 2.01 12.07
C ILE A 11 -14.38 1.27 11.11
N ALA A 12 -13.86 0.70 10.03
CA ALA A 12 -14.63 -0.09 9.07
C ALA A 12 -15.30 -1.29 9.76
N TRP A 13 -14.57 -2.02 10.61
CA TRP A 13 -15.12 -3.11 11.38
C TRP A 13 -16.24 -2.67 12.34
N LYS A 14 -16.01 -1.63 13.15
CA LYS A 14 -17.02 -1.11 14.09
C LYS A 14 -18.30 -0.64 13.41
N ARG A 15 -18.20 -0.21 12.15
CA ARG A 15 -19.35 0.24 11.35
C ARG A 15 -19.97 -0.89 10.49
N GLY A 16 -19.58 -2.15 10.72
CA GLY A 16 -20.08 -3.30 9.95
C GLY A 16 -19.70 -3.30 8.47
N ARG A 17 -18.64 -2.54 8.11
CA ARG A 17 -18.13 -2.45 6.74
C ARG A 17 -16.97 -3.39 6.45
N SER A 18 -16.33 -3.95 7.47
CA SER A 18 -15.30 -4.97 7.33
C SER A 18 -15.89 -6.34 7.68
N PRO A 19 -15.67 -7.34 6.84
CA PRO A 19 -16.07 -8.72 7.12
C PRO A 19 -15.12 -9.40 8.11
N TYR A 20 -13.97 -8.77 8.37
CA TYR A 20 -12.93 -9.30 9.24
C TYR A 20 -13.15 -8.80 10.66
N ASP A 21 -13.07 -9.71 11.62
CA ASP A 21 -13.02 -9.39 13.04
C ASP A 21 -11.65 -8.75 13.40
N GLN A 22 -11.50 -8.35 14.65
CA GLN A 22 -10.30 -7.67 15.11
C GLN A 22 -9.05 -8.57 15.03
N GLU A 23 -9.18 -9.85 15.29
CA GLU A 23 -8.08 -10.82 15.21
C GLU A 23 -7.62 -11.01 13.77
N GLN A 24 -8.56 -11.20 12.85
CA GLN A 24 -8.30 -11.33 11.42
C GLN A 24 -7.63 -10.07 10.84
N ILE A 25 -8.06 -8.87 11.27
CA ILE A 25 -7.44 -7.60 10.89
C ILE A 25 -5.98 -7.56 11.37
N MET A 26 -5.73 -7.92 12.63
CA MET A 26 -4.37 -7.92 13.19
C MET A 26 -3.47 -8.92 12.45
N ASN A 27 -3.98 -10.11 12.17
CA ASN A 27 -3.28 -11.14 11.42
C ASN A 27 -2.95 -10.65 9.99
N LEU A 28 -3.95 -10.10 9.28
CA LEU A 28 -3.74 -9.52 7.96
C LEU A 28 -2.66 -8.43 7.98
N MET A 29 -2.72 -7.50 8.93
CA MET A 29 -1.72 -6.44 9.06
C MET A 29 -0.33 -7.01 9.31
N THR A 30 -0.20 -8.03 10.15
CA THR A 30 1.08 -8.70 10.41
C THR A 30 1.67 -9.29 9.13
N PHE A 31 0.85 -10.00 8.34
CA PHE A 31 1.28 -10.52 7.04
C PHE A 31 1.73 -9.41 6.09
N GLN A 32 1.01 -8.28 6.05
CA GLN A 32 1.36 -7.16 5.18
C GLN A 32 2.65 -6.46 5.62
N ILE A 33 2.85 -6.26 6.91
CA ILE A 33 4.09 -5.69 7.46
C ILE A 33 5.29 -6.57 7.10
N LEU A 34 5.19 -7.88 7.33
CA LEU A 34 6.24 -8.83 6.96
C LEU A 34 6.47 -8.83 5.44
N GLY A 35 5.39 -8.81 4.65
CA GLY A 35 5.48 -8.74 3.18
C GLY A 35 6.24 -7.51 2.70
N VAL A 36 5.91 -6.32 3.23
CA VAL A 36 6.61 -5.07 2.88
C VAL A 36 8.09 -5.14 3.28
N LEU A 37 8.39 -5.55 4.52
CA LEU A 37 9.75 -5.55 5.04
C LEU A 37 10.63 -6.56 4.30
N LEU A 38 10.19 -7.82 4.19
CA LEU A 38 10.94 -8.88 3.52
C LEU A 38 11.04 -8.60 2.03
N GLY A 39 9.93 -8.28 1.38
CA GLY A 39 9.91 -7.99 -0.05
C GLY A 39 10.77 -6.77 -0.40
N GLY A 40 10.65 -5.69 0.36
CA GLY A 40 11.46 -4.48 0.16
C GLY A 40 12.95 -4.74 0.34
N ARG A 41 13.34 -5.54 1.33
CA ARG A 41 14.73 -5.86 1.60
C ARG A 41 15.31 -6.84 0.59
N ILE A 42 14.59 -7.91 0.28
CA ILE A 42 15.00 -8.88 -0.76
C ILE A 42 15.12 -8.18 -2.11
N GLY A 43 14.10 -7.38 -2.48
CA GLY A 43 14.13 -6.61 -3.72
C GLY A 43 15.32 -5.66 -3.79
N TYR A 44 15.67 -4.98 -2.70
CA TYR A 44 16.85 -4.13 -2.64
C TYR A 44 18.14 -4.93 -2.81
N ALA A 45 18.29 -6.04 -2.09
CA ALA A 45 19.47 -6.89 -2.19
C ALA A 45 19.68 -7.44 -3.61
N LEU A 46 18.59 -7.90 -4.25
CA LEU A 46 18.65 -8.45 -5.60
C LEU A 46 18.93 -7.38 -6.67
N LEU A 47 18.27 -6.21 -6.58
CA LEU A 47 18.36 -5.19 -7.64
C LEU A 47 19.61 -4.30 -7.51
N TYR A 48 20.06 -4.02 -6.29
CA TYR A 48 21.10 -3.02 -6.04
C TYR A 48 22.37 -3.59 -5.41
N GLN A 49 22.33 -4.80 -4.86
CA GLN A 49 23.48 -5.40 -4.18
C GLN A 49 23.80 -6.83 -4.65
N GLY A 50 23.45 -7.18 -5.88
CA GLY A 50 23.56 -8.54 -6.40
C GLY A 50 24.93 -9.18 -6.19
N ASN A 51 26.05 -8.47 -6.43
CA ASN A 51 27.40 -8.99 -6.20
C ASN A 51 27.69 -9.23 -4.72
N LYS A 52 27.29 -8.28 -3.85
CA LYS A 52 27.47 -8.43 -2.39
C LYS A 52 26.58 -9.52 -1.81
N LEU A 53 25.42 -9.77 -2.42
CA LEU A 53 24.53 -10.86 -2.01
C LEU A 53 25.15 -12.24 -2.24
N LEU A 54 25.96 -12.40 -3.28
CA LEU A 54 26.70 -13.64 -3.55
C LEU A 54 27.83 -13.86 -2.55
N GLU A 55 28.47 -12.78 -2.09
CA GLU A 55 29.56 -12.82 -1.10
C GLU A 55 29.04 -13.00 0.33
N ASP A 56 27.92 -12.32 0.66
CA ASP A 56 27.32 -12.32 1.99
C ASP A 56 25.78 -12.37 1.90
N PRO A 57 25.17 -13.56 1.88
CA PRO A 57 23.71 -13.71 1.83
C PRO A 57 22.98 -13.10 3.03
N PHE A 58 23.66 -12.92 4.18
CA PHE A 58 23.05 -12.32 5.37
C PHE A 58 22.80 -10.81 5.26
N ILE A 59 23.27 -10.17 4.18
CA ILE A 59 22.99 -8.75 3.92
C ILE A 59 21.49 -8.45 3.87
N ILE A 60 20.66 -9.42 3.50
CA ILE A 60 19.20 -9.31 3.49
C ILE A 60 18.66 -9.00 4.91
N LEU A 61 19.27 -9.57 5.93
CA LEU A 61 18.82 -9.42 7.32
C LEU A 61 19.27 -8.09 7.97
N ARG A 62 20.25 -7.40 7.38
CA ARG A 62 20.79 -6.15 7.92
C ARG A 62 19.90 -4.93 7.60
N VAL A 63 18.67 -4.94 8.11
CA VAL A 63 17.71 -3.86 7.87
C VAL A 63 18.16 -2.50 8.41
N TRP A 64 19.05 -2.49 9.40
CA TRP A 64 19.61 -1.27 10.01
C TRP A 64 20.60 -0.53 9.10
N GLU A 65 21.15 -1.17 8.07
CA GLU A 65 22.01 -0.53 7.07
C GLU A 65 21.19 0.29 6.05
N GLY A 66 19.87 0.27 6.18
CA GLY A 66 18.97 0.93 5.24
C GLY A 66 18.85 0.17 3.91
N GLY A 67 18.21 0.83 2.95
CA GLY A 67 17.96 0.28 1.61
C GLY A 67 16.74 -0.64 1.56
N MET A 68 15.70 -0.13 0.90
CA MET A 68 14.48 -0.86 0.58
C MET A 68 14.05 -0.54 -0.85
N ALA A 69 13.68 -1.55 -1.61
CA ALA A 69 13.14 -1.38 -2.96
C ALA A 69 11.61 -1.36 -2.89
N SER A 70 10.99 -0.29 -3.38
CA SER A 70 9.52 -0.16 -3.42
C SER A 70 8.85 -1.27 -4.24
N HIS A 71 9.44 -1.63 -5.38
CA HIS A 71 8.94 -2.74 -6.21
C HIS A 71 8.95 -4.07 -5.44
N GLY A 72 10.03 -4.34 -4.68
CA GLY A 72 10.11 -5.51 -3.82
C GLY A 72 9.04 -5.49 -2.73
N GLY A 73 8.77 -4.32 -2.14
CA GLY A 73 7.70 -4.13 -1.17
C GLY A 73 6.31 -4.43 -1.75
N PHE A 74 6.00 -3.97 -2.96
CA PHE A 74 4.74 -4.29 -3.63
C PHE A 74 4.58 -5.78 -3.93
N ILE A 75 5.63 -6.43 -4.43
CA ILE A 75 5.63 -7.88 -4.66
C ILE A 75 5.43 -8.62 -3.33
N GLY A 76 6.09 -8.18 -2.27
CA GLY A 76 5.94 -8.75 -0.93
C GLY A 76 4.52 -8.64 -0.39
N VAL A 77 3.85 -7.50 -0.57
CA VAL A 77 2.43 -7.29 -0.22
C VAL A 77 1.54 -8.25 -1.01
N PHE A 78 1.79 -8.39 -2.31
CA PHE A 78 1.02 -9.29 -3.16
C PHE A 78 1.14 -10.76 -2.72
N ILE A 79 2.37 -11.22 -2.47
CA ILE A 79 2.63 -12.57 -1.98
C ILE A 79 1.99 -12.79 -0.60
N ALA A 80 2.14 -11.83 0.32
CA ALA A 80 1.54 -11.87 1.65
C ALA A 80 0.02 -11.95 1.60
N THR A 81 -0.61 -11.23 0.67
CA THR A 81 -2.05 -11.27 0.43
C THR A 81 -2.51 -12.65 -0.01
N ILE A 82 -1.83 -13.25 -0.98
CA ILE A 82 -2.15 -14.60 -1.46
C ILE A 82 -1.94 -15.64 -0.35
N TRP A 83 -0.85 -15.52 0.39
CA TRP A 83 -0.55 -16.44 1.48
C TRP A 83 -1.61 -16.35 2.59
N TYR A 84 -1.93 -15.13 3.06
CA TYR A 84 -2.99 -14.93 4.04
C TYR A 84 -4.35 -15.49 3.55
N ALA A 85 -4.70 -15.23 2.29
CA ALA A 85 -5.92 -15.74 1.68
C ALA A 85 -5.99 -17.27 1.71
N LYS A 86 -4.89 -17.96 1.37
CA LYS A 86 -4.79 -19.41 1.44
C LYS A 86 -4.92 -19.94 2.86
N GLN A 87 -4.23 -19.32 3.82
CA GLN A 87 -4.25 -19.73 5.22
C GLN A 87 -5.62 -19.53 5.86
N SER A 88 -6.29 -18.43 5.54
CA SER A 88 -7.64 -18.11 6.04
C SER A 88 -8.76 -18.76 5.23
N LYS A 89 -8.44 -19.54 4.18
CA LYS A 89 -9.37 -20.15 3.25
C LYS A 89 -10.33 -19.15 2.61
N GLN A 90 -9.84 -17.96 2.28
CA GLN A 90 -10.60 -16.86 1.71
C GLN A 90 -10.12 -16.55 0.29
N SER A 91 -10.94 -15.81 -0.49
CA SER A 91 -10.52 -15.29 -1.77
C SER A 91 -9.53 -14.14 -1.60
N PRO A 92 -8.43 -14.07 -2.39
CA PRO A 92 -7.48 -12.97 -2.31
C PRO A 92 -8.02 -11.62 -2.81
N LEU A 93 -9.04 -11.62 -3.68
CA LEU A 93 -9.57 -10.39 -4.28
C LEU A 93 -10.21 -9.44 -3.25
N PRO A 94 -11.14 -9.87 -2.38
CA PRO A 94 -11.69 -9.00 -1.34
C PRO A 94 -10.64 -8.52 -0.34
N ILE A 95 -9.63 -9.34 -0.06
CA ILE A 95 -8.49 -8.95 0.78
C ILE A 95 -7.69 -7.84 0.08
N GLY A 96 -7.44 -8.00 -1.22
CA GLY A 96 -6.78 -6.99 -2.05
C GLY A 96 -7.52 -5.65 -2.04
N ASP A 97 -8.84 -5.64 -2.15
CA ASP A 97 -9.66 -4.43 -2.10
C ASP A 97 -9.50 -3.68 -0.77
N ILE A 98 -9.47 -4.42 0.34
CA ILE A 98 -9.21 -3.84 1.66
C ILE A 98 -7.80 -3.24 1.72
N ILE A 99 -6.79 -3.98 1.25
CA ILE A 99 -5.41 -3.50 1.24
C ILE A 99 -5.27 -2.24 0.41
N VAL A 100 -5.83 -2.22 -0.81
CA VAL A 100 -5.81 -1.03 -1.68
C VAL A 100 -6.47 0.17 -0.99
N SER A 101 -7.49 -0.04 -0.17
CA SER A 101 -8.16 1.04 0.55
C SER A 101 -7.31 1.69 1.65
N ILE A 102 -6.30 1.01 2.16
CA ILE A 102 -5.46 1.46 3.28
C ILE A 102 -4.01 1.78 2.90
N VAL A 103 -3.59 1.47 1.67
CA VAL A 103 -2.21 1.75 1.18
C VAL A 103 -1.93 3.24 0.97
N PRO A 104 -2.83 4.06 0.39
CA PRO A 104 -2.53 5.44 0.04
C PRO A 104 -2.01 6.31 1.18
N PRO A 105 -2.53 6.24 2.43
CA PRO A 105 -1.92 6.95 3.55
C PRO A 105 -0.44 6.62 3.76
N GLY A 106 -0.05 5.38 3.52
CA GLY A 106 1.36 4.96 3.59
C GLY A 106 2.23 5.70 2.57
N LEU A 107 1.72 5.88 1.36
CA LEU A 107 2.40 6.64 0.30
C LEU A 107 2.56 8.12 0.69
N ILE A 108 1.51 8.75 1.24
CA ILE A 108 1.57 10.13 1.72
C ILE A 108 2.70 10.28 2.74
N PHE A 109 2.70 9.46 3.79
CA PHE A 109 3.73 9.53 4.84
C PHE A 109 5.13 9.21 4.31
N GLY A 110 5.26 8.27 3.38
CA GLY A 110 6.53 7.96 2.73
C GLY A 110 7.08 9.15 1.96
N ARG A 111 6.24 9.85 1.20
CA ARG A 111 6.66 11.05 0.46
C ARG A 111 7.01 12.24 1.37
N VAL A 112 6.25 12.42 2.45
CA VAL A 112 6.58 13.42 3.47
C VAL A 112 7.93 13.09 4.15
N ALA A 113 8.18 11.83 4.46
CA ALA A 113 9.46 11.40 5.00
C ALA A 113 10.62 11.65 4.01
N ASN A 114 10.44 11.38 2.71
CA ASN A 114 11.44 11.71 1.70
C ASN A 114 11.73 13.21 1.65
N PHE A 115 10.72 14.06 1.81
CA PHE A 115 10.92 15.51 1.88
C PHE A 115 11.75 15.92 3.11
N ILE A 116 11.39 15.42 4.30
CA ILE A 116 12.13 15.67 5.55
C ILE A 116 13.57 15.18 5.45
N ASN A 117 13.78 14.02 4.84
CA ASN A 117 15.11 13.46 4.62
C ASN A 117 15.90 14.20 3.51
N GLY A 118 15.28 15.10 2.77
CA GLY A 118 15.90 15.77 1.62
C GLY A 118 16.26 14.80 0.51
N GLU A 119 15.36 13.89 0.18
CA GLU A 119 15.54 12.85 -0.84
C GLU A 119 14.48 12.97 -1.94
N LEU A 120 14.78 12.45 -3.14
CA LEU A 120 13.85 12.40 -4.27
C LEU A 120 13.29 13.77 -4.66
N TRP A 121 14.12 14.79 -4.62
CA TRP A 121 13.78 16.14 -5.13
C TRP A 121 13.50 16.11 -6.64
N GLY A 122 12.74 17.11 -7.10
CA GLY A 122 12.42 17.29 -8.51
C GLY A 122 13.52 17.98 -9.32
N LYS A 123 13.16 18.35 -10.54
CA LYS A 123 14.02 19.15 -11.43
C LYS A 123 14.24 20.55 -10.85
N THR A 124 15.27 21.23 -11.32
CA THR A 124 15.54 22.65 -11.03
C THR A 124 14.37 23.52 -11.49
N THR A 125 14.11 24.62 -10.79
CA THR A 125 12.94 25.46 -11.08
C THR A 125 13.15 26.89 -10.56
N ASP A 126 12.48 27.83 -11.21
CA ASP A 126 12.43 29.25 -10.83
C ASP A 126 11.10 29.64 -10.22
N VAL A 127 10.19 28.69 -9.96
CA VAL A 127 8.88 28.96 -9.35
C VAL A 127 9.06 29.43 -7.90
N SER A 128 8.15 30.30 -7.43
CA SER A 128 8.21 30.89 -6.10
C SER A 128 8.14 29.91 -4.93
N TRP A 129 7.63 28.69 -5.17
CA TRP A 129 7.58 27.59 -4.19
C TRP A 129 8.68 26.54 -4.37
N GLY A 130 9.70 26.84 -5.19
CA GLY A 130 10.91 26.04 -5.28
C GLY A 130 11.61 25.93 -3.93
N VAL A 131 12.19 24.78 -3.64
CA VAL A 131 12.85 24.48 -2.36
C VAL A 131 14.33 24.20 -2.59
N LEU A 132 15.18 24.74 -1.71
CA LEU A 132 16.59 24.41 -1.66
C LEU A 132 16.77 23.13 -0.83
N PHE A 133 17.29 22.08 -1.46
CA PHE A 133 17.54 20.80 -0.78
C PHE A 133 19.00 20.67 -0.41
N PRO A 134 19.36 20.62 0.91
CA PRO A 134 20.74 20.59 1.35
C PRO A 134 21.56 19.40 0.84
N LYS A 135 20.90 18.31 0.48
CA LYS A 135 21.56 17.11 -0.07
C LYS A 135 21.65 17.12 -1.61
N ALA A 136 21.08 18.12 -2.27
CA ALA A 136 21.19 18.23 -3.72
C ALA A 136 22.59 18.74 -4.11
N PRO A 137 23.18 18.26 -5.20
CA PRO A 137 24.54 18.61 -5.60
C PRO A 137 24.72 20.10 -5.94
N ASP A 138 23.64 20.77 -6.32
CA ASP A 138 23.57 22.18 -6.68
C ASP A 138 23.07 23.10 -5.53
N PHE A 139 22.96 22.58 -4.32
CA PHE A 139 22.50 23.35 -3.15
C PHE A 139 23.35 24.60 -2.88
N LEU A 140 24.67 24.47 -2.93
CA LEU A 140 25.60 25.58 -2.68
C LEU A 140 25.53 26.68 -3.74
N LEU A 141 24.96 26.38 -4.91
CA LEU A 141 24.71 27.34 -5.98
C LEU A 141 23.40 28.11 -5.79
N GLY A 142 22.63 27.79 -4.73
CA GLY A 142 21.34 28.41 -4.47
C GLY A 142 20.24 27.99 -5.47
N VAL A 143 20.39 26.85 -6.13
CA VAL A 143 19.44 26.38 -7.15
C VAL A 143 18.25 25.70 -6.49
N ALA A 144 17.07 26.29 -6.66
CA ALA A 144 15.82 25.75 -6.17
C ALA A 144 15.33 24.57 -7.04
N ARG A 145 14.63 23.63 -6.43
CA ARG A 145 14.07 22.46 -7.09
C ARG A 145 12.60 22.27 -6.72
N HIS A 146 11.84 21.67 -7.61
CA HIS A 146 10.46 21.29 -7.33
C HIS A 146 10.40 20.33 -6.14
N PRO A 147 9.54 20.58 -5.14
CA PRO A 147 9.26 19.64 -4.05
C PRO A 147 8.38 18.49 -4.58
N SER A 148 8.93 17.65 -5.46
CA SER A 148 8.22 16.56 -6.15
C SER A 148 7.61 15.55 -5.20
N GLN A 149 8.13 15.47 -3.96
CA GLN A 149 7.58 14.64 -2.89
C GLN A 149 6.14 15.04 -2.55
N PHE A 150 5.82 16.34 -2.51
CA PHE A 150 4.45 16.81 -2.26
C PHE A 150 3.54 16.60 -3.46
N TYR A 151 4.07 16.72 -4.68
CA TYR A 151 3.28 16.40 -5.88
C TYR A 151 2.91 14.91 -5.89
N ALA A 152 3.88 14.04 -5.63
CA ALA A 152 3.64 12.61 -5.52
C ALA A 152 2.72 12.26 -4.34
N ALA A 153 2.92 12.88 -3.15
CA ALA A 153 2.02 12.68 -2.01
C ALA A 153 0.57 13.02 -2.34
N THR A 154 0.35 14.08 -3.14
CA THR A 154 -0.99 14.48 -3.55
C THR A 154 -1.56 13.57 -4.62
N LEU A 155 -0.82 13.32 -5.70
CA LEU A 155 -1.32 12.60 -6.87
C LEU A 155 -1.38 11.09 -6.66
N GLU A 156 -0.38 10.50 -6.00
CA GLU A 156 -0.28 9.06 -5.76
C GLU A 156 -0.88 8.64 -4.41
N GLY A 157 -1.01 9.58 -3.47
CA GLY A 157 -1.49 9.32 -2.12
C GLY A 157 -2.86 9.93 -1.84
N LEU A 158 -2.98 11.26 -1.74
CA LEU A 158 -4.17 11.93 -1.24
C LEU A 158 -5.39 11.76 -2.18
N ILE A 159 -5.22 11.98 -3.47
CA ILE A 159 -6.31 11.84 -4.45
C ILE A 159 -6.81 10.39 -4.52
N PRO A 160 -5.94 9.37 -4.68
CA PRO A 160 -6.39 7.98 -4.60
C PRO A 160 -7.04 7.63 -3.26
N PHE A 161 -6.51 8.15 -2.14
CA PHE A 161 -7.09 7.92 -0.82
C PHE A 161 -8.53 8.42 -0.74
N ILE A 162 -8.77 9.68 -1.12
CA ILE A 162 -10.11 10.27 -1.11
C ILE A 162 -11.05 9.46 -2.02
N TYR A 163 -10.61 9.12 -3.24
CA TYR A 163 -11.42 8.37 -4.19
C TYR A 163 -11.78 6.97 -3.65
N VAL A 164 -10.78 6.22 -3.16
CA VAL A 164 -10.99 4.85 -2.67
C VAL A 164 -11.85 4.85 -1.41
N GLN A 165 -11.63 5.79 -0.46
CA GLN A 165 -12.48 5.91 0.72
C GLN A 165 -13.91 6.31 0.34
N TRP A 166 -14.08 7.25 -0.57
CA TRP A 166 -15.40 7.63 -1.06
C TRP A 166 -16.12 6.42 -1.70
N ARG A 167 -15.45 5.66 -2.54
CA ARG A 167 -15.97 4.42 -3.12
C ARG A 167 -16.33 3.40 -2.03
N PHE A 168 -15.41 3.16 -1.10
CA PHE A 168 -15.59 2.20 -0.01
C PHE A 168 -16.81 2.54 0.86
N TRP A 169 -17.05 3.82 1.14
CA TRP A 169 -18.17 4.23 1.99
C TRP A 169 -19.49 4.40 1.24
N LYS A 170 -19.48 4.76 -0.04
CA LYS A 170 -20.71 4.95 -0.85
C LYS A 170 -21.25 3.69 -1.48
N THR A 171 -20.40 2.78 -1.90
CA THR A 171 -20.86 1.53 -2.49
C THR A 171 -21.41 0.65 -1.39
N ASN A 172 -22.65 0.19 -1.52
CA ASN A 172 -23.19 -0.90 -0.72
C ASN A 172 -22.56 -2.26 -1.09
N ILE A 173 -21.31 -2.27 -1.52
CA ILE A 173 -20.48 -3.45 -1.46
C ILE A 173 -20.17 -3.64 0.04
N ILE A 174 -21.21 -3.98 0.75
CA ILE A 174 -21.08 -4.83 1.89
C ILE A 174 -20.49 -6.08 1.28
N ILE A 175 -19.21 -6.24 1.47
CA ILE A 175 -18.63 -7.55 1.38
C ILE A 175 -19.34 -8.29 2.51
N HIS A 176 -20.49 -8.90 2.22
CA HIS A 176 -21.15 -9.84 3.10
C HIS A 176 -20.30 -11.11 3.12
N LEU A 177 -19.12 -10.99 3.73
CA LEU A 177 -18.24 -12.11 3.99
C LEU A 177 -18.72 -12.90 5.24
N SER A 178 -19.83 -12.49 5.85
CA SER A 178 -20.47 -13.26 6.92
C SER A 178 -20.89 -14.68 6.48
N ASN A 179 -20.84 -14.98 5.19
CA ASN A 179 -21.15 -16.30 4.62
C ASN A 179 -19.96 -17.03 3.99
N ILE A 180 -18.72 -16.62 4.31
CA ILE A 180 -17.54 -17.26 3.71
C ILE A 180 -17.23 -18.64 4.30
N SER A 181 -17.93 -19.08 5.32
CA SER A 181 -17.78 -20.46 5.79
C SER A 181 -18.41 -21.54 4.88
N GLY A 182 -19.03 -21.18 3.77
CA GLY A 182 -19.58 -22.21 2.91
C GLY A 182 -20.15 -21.86 1.51
N GLY A 183 -20.09 -20.60 1.06
CA GLY A 183 -20.87 -20.27 -0.13
C GLY A 183 -20.35 -19.20 -1.09
N THR A 184 -19.09 -18.85 -1.06
CA THR A 184 -18.51 -17.59 -1.57
C THR A 184 -18.66 -17.37 -3.08
N VAL A 185 -18.57 -18.40 -3.90
CA VAL A 185 -18.66 -18.27 -5.37
C VAL A 185 -20.11 -18.08 -5.81
N LYS A 186 -21.06 -18.69 -5.11
CA LYS A 186 -22.50 -18.63 -5.45
C LYS A 186 -23.10 -17.25 -5.13
N THR A 187 -22.63 -16.57 -4.09
CA THR A 187 -23.17 -15.27 -3.69
C THR A 187 -22.71 -14.16 -4.64
N PHE A 188 -21.45 -14.17 -5.10
CA PHE A 188 -20.98 -13.19 -6.08
C PHE A 188 -21.63 -13.37 -7.44
N ALA A 189 -21.79 -14.61 -7.88
CA ALA A 189 -22.50 -14.93 -9.12
C ALA A 189 -23.98 -14.49 -9.06
N LYS A 190 -24.64 -14.66 -7.90
CA LYS A 190 -26.02 -14.23 -7.70
C LYS A 190 -26.16 -12.70 -7.68
N ILE A 191 -25.25 -11.97 -7.04
CA ILE A 191 -25.23 -10.49 -7.05
C ILE A 191 -24.98 -9.95 -8.46
N MET A 192 -24.14 -10.62 -9.24
CA MET A 192 -23.90 -10.25 -10.65
C MET A 192 -25.10 -10.58 -11.54
N GLN A 193 -25.79 -11.70 -11.31
CA GLN A 193 -27.04 -12.04 -12.02
C GLN A 193 -28.19 -11.08 -11.71
N ASP A 194 -28.35 -10.69 -10.45
CA ASP A 194 -29.41 -9.75 -10.02
C ASP A 194 -29.19 -8.30 -10.49
N LYS A 195 -27.99 -7.97 -11.01
CA LYS A 195 -27.64 -6.61 -11.50
C LYS A 195 -27.44 -6.53 -13.01
N LEU A 196 -27.47 -7.64 -13.72
CA LEU A 196 -27.51 -7.62 -15.17
C LEU A 196 -28.98 -7.42 -15.59
N PRO A 197 -29.31 -6.40 -16.45
CA PRO A 197 -30.65 -6.29 -17.01
C PRO A 197 -30.93 -7.63 -17.75
N THR A 198 -31.95 -8.33 -17.30
CA THR A 198 -32.52 -9.42 -18.09
C THR A 198 -32.98 -8.82 -19.39
N GLY A 199 -32.26 -9.10 -20.45
CA GLY A 199 -32.60 -8.67 -21.81
C GLY A 199 -33.82 -9.43 -22.30
N ASP A 200 -34.99 -9.11 -21.76
CA ASP A 200 -36.30 -9.52 -22.27
C ASP A 200 -37.07 -8.25 -22.57
N GLY A 201 -37.02 -7.86 -23.85
CA GLY A 201 -37.77 -6.75 -24.40
C GLY A 201 -37.32 -6.46 -25.81
#